data_bbaa2f720ede85510040c35509f16776
#
_entry.id   bbaa2f720ede85510040c35509f16776
#
_cell.length_a   1.000
_cell.length_b   1.000
_cell.length_c   1.000
_cell.angle_alpha   90.00
_cell.angle_beta   90.00
_cell.angle_gamma   90.00
#
_symmetry.space_group_name_H-M   'P 1'
#
loop_
_entity.id
_entity.type
_entity.pdbx_description
1 polymer ?
#
loop_
_entity_poly.entity_id
_entity_poly.type
_entity_poly.pdbx_seq_one_letter_code
_entity_poly.pdbx_strand_id
1 'polypeptide(L)'
;LETYYTANGTYPNKVAFVMWSVETMRHEGLMEAQIYALLGVELERTSGRITGFKVIPQEEMTHPRIDVLITTSGLYRDTFPYQIELMDTAVRMVAQLNETNETNYVRWNSLAIEDAMLAGGYNESVAHNVSMSRIFSEATGTYGTGVSEAVEASDTWENSSEVADLYISRMSNVYGKDVWGVNYEDVFELNLGGVDSAIHSDTSNLYGLIDNDEYYSYFGALGLAVKSI
;
A
#
# COMPACT_ATOMS: atom_id res chain seq x y z
N LEU A 1 -6.39 -12.35 8.66
CA LEU A 1 -5.24 -12.58 9.56
C LEU A 1 -5.23 -14.01 10.09
N GLU A 2 -6.35 -14.53 10.61
CA GLU A 2 -6.43 -15.88 11.21
C GLU A 2 -5.97 -16.99 10.26
N THR A 3 -6.38 -16.91 8.99
CA THR A 3 -5.96 -17.90 7.97
C THR A 3 -4.45 -17.90 7.76
N TYR A 4 -3.86 -16.72 7.70
CA TYR A 4 -2.40 -16.55 7.56
C TYR A 4 -1.68 -17.09 8.81
N TYR A 5 -2.14 -16.69 10.00
CA TYR A 5 -1.57 -17.15 11.26
C TYR A 5 -1.67 -18.68 11.43
N THR A 6 -2.80 -19.26 11.08
CA THR A 6 -2.99 -20.71 11.15
C THR A 6 -2.02 -21.44 10.22
N ALA A 7 -1.73 -20.90 9.04
CA ALA A 7 -0.84 -21.50 8.06
C ALA A 7 0.64 -21.33 8.40
N ASN A 8 1.02 -20.18 8.99
CA ASN A 8 2.42 -19.75 9.13
C ASN A 8 2.92 -19.71 10.59
N GLY A 9 2.02 -19.76 11.58
CA GLY A 9 2.35 -19.64 13.01
C GLY A 9 2.72 -18.21 13.46
N THR A 10 2.67 -17.23 12.54
CA THR A 10 2.96 -15.82 12.79
C THR A 10 1.95 -14.94 12.06
N TYR A 11 1.81 -13.69 12.49
CA TYR A 11 1.08 -12.68 11.70
C TYR A 11 1.94 -12.18 10.54
N PRO A 12 1.33 -11.72 9.42
CA PRO A 12 2.08 -11.10 8.34
C PRO A 12 2.75 -9.81 8.85
N ASN A 13 3.97 -9.55 8.39
CA ASN A 13 4.66 -8.30 8.70
C ASN A 13 4.00 -7.13 7.94
N LYS A 14 3.72 -7.34 6.66
CA LYS A 14 3.14 -6.33 5.79
C LYS A 14 2.09 -6.94 4.86
N VAL A 15 0.97 -6.23 4.70
CA VAL A 15 -0.12 -6.58 3.78
C VAL A 15 -0.24 -5.51 2.71
N ALA A 16 -0.17 -5.91 1.44
CA ALA A 16 -0.39 -5.01 0.32
C ALA A 16 -1.88 -4.93 -0.05
N PHE A 17 -2.34 -3.73 -0.40
CA PHE A 17 -3.70 -3.45 -0.85
C PHE A 17 -3.67 -2.82 -2.24
N VAL A 18 -4.46 -3.36 -3.17
CA VAL A 18 -4.68 -2.76 -4.49
C VAL A 18 -6.05 -2.10 -4.49
N MET A 19 -6.05 -0.76 -4.54
CA MET A 19 -7.24 0.06 -4.35
C MET A 19 -7.79 0.59 -5.67
N TRP A 20 -9.08 0.36 -5.87
CA TRP A 20 -9.80 0.74 -7.09
C TRP A 20 -11.00 1.62 -6.79
N SER A 21 -11.21 2.65 -7.60
CA SER A 21 -12.29 3.62 -7.41
C SER A 21 -13.67 2.96 -7.44
N VAL A 22 -13.94 2.14 -8.45
CA VAL A 22 -15.26 1.50 -8.63
C VAL A 22 -15.55 0.50 -7.53
N GLU A 23 -14.55 -0.30 -7.15
CA GLU A 23 -14.70 -1.25 -6.04
C GLU A 23 -14.90 -0.54 -4.71
N THR A 24 -14.16 0.53 -4.45
CA THR A 24 -14.35 1.35 -3.23
C THR A 24 -15.78 1.90 -3.13
N MET A 25 -16.36 2.36 -4.26
CA MET A 25 -17.77 2.77 -4.28
C MET A 25 -18.73 1.61 -4.03
N ARG A 26 -18.45 0.41 -4.57
CA ARG A 26 -19.32 -0.76 -4.41
C ARG A 26 -19.32 -1.31 -2.99
N HIS A 27 -18.15 -1.42 -2.36
CA HIS A 27 -18.01 -1.96 -1.01
C HIS A 27 -17.99 -0.87 0.08
N GLU A 28 -18.25 0.39 -0.29
CA GLU A 28 -18.45 1.54 0.62
C GLU A 28 -17.26 1.76 1.59
N GLY A 29 -16.03 1.56 1.12
CA GLY A 29 -14.81 1.79 1.92
C GLY A 29 -14.40 0.61 2.80
N LEU A 30 -14.81 -0.62 2.48
CA LEU A 30 -14.44 -1.82 3.25
C LEU A 30 -12.92 -2.03 3.33
N MET A 31 -12.19 -1.82 2.23
CA MET A 31 -10.74 -2.00 2.21
C MET A 31 -10.02 -0.96 3.07
N GLU A 32 -10.47 0.28 3.03
CA GLU A 32 -9.99 1.35 3.92
C GLU A 32 -10.21 0.99 5.39
N ALA A 33 -11.39 0.44 5.73
CA ALA A 33 -11.68 -0.02 7.09
C ALA A 33 -10.77 -1.19 7.51
N GLN A 34 -10.44 -2.10 6.59
CA GLN A 34 -9.47 -3.18 6.85
C GLN A 34 -8.06 -2.62 7.12
N ILE A 35 -7.61 -1.62 6.34
CA ILE A 35 -6.35 -0.94 6.57
C ILE A 35 -6.31 -0.33 7.99
N TYR A 36 -7.35 0.41 8.39
CA TYR A 36 -7.41 0.98 9.74
C TYR A 36 -7.41 -0.08 10.84
N ALA A 37 -8.11 -1.19 10.63
CA ALA A 37 -8.10 -2.32 11.57
C ALA A 37 -6.71 -2.96 11.72
N LEU A 38 -5.97 -3.16 10.62
CA LEU A 38 -4.59 -3.68 10.65
C LEU A 38 -3.64 -2.73 11.39
N LEU A 39 -3.80 -1.43 11.19
CA LEU A 39 -3.04 -0.39 11.88
C LEU A 39 -3.43 -0.25 13.36
N GLY A 40 -4.57 -0.76 13.77
CA GLY A 40 -5.10 -0.62 15.13
C GLY A 40 -5.57 0.80 15.44
N VAL A 41 -6.34 1.38 14.52
CA VAL A 41 -6.95 2.70 14.70
C VAL A 41 -8.45 2.67 14.38
N GLU A 42 -9.20 3.53 15.04
CA GLU A 42 -10.62 3.76 14.81
C GLU A 42 -10.86 5.19 14.32
N LEU A 43 -11.81 5.36 13.41
CA LEU A 43 -12.21 6.67 12.92
C LEU A 43 -13.02 7.42 14.00
N GLU A 44 -12.58 8.60 14.36
CA GLU A 44 -13.38 9.54 15.16
C GLU A 44 -14.28 10.36 14.23
N ARG A 45 -15.55 10.48 14.64
CA ARG A 45 -16.56 11.22 13.87
C ARG A 45 -17.30 12.22 14.74
N THR A 46 -17.48 13.42 14.19
CA THR A 46 -18.34 14.46 14.79
C THR A 46 -19.35 14.89 13.75
N SER A 47 -20.64 14.77 14.09
CA SER A 47 -21.75 15.12 13.18
C SER A 47 -21.64 14.44 11.79
N GLY A 48 -21.20 13.15 11.78
CA GLY A 48 -21.07 12.34 10.57
C GLY A 48 -19.80 12.60 9.76
N ARG A 49 -18.99 13.58 10.12
CA ARG A 49 -17.70 13.85 9.47
C ARG A 49 -16.56 13.19 10.24
N ILE A 50 -15.57 12.66 9.54
CA ILE A 50 -14.34 12.16 10.14
C ILE A 50 -13.56 13.38 10.66
N THR A 51 -13.19 13.33 11.94
CA THR A 51 -12.45 14.40 12.62
C THR A 51 -11.06 13.99 13.06
N GLY A 52 -10.76 12.69 13.01
CA GLY A 52 -9.44 12.15 13.38
C GLY A 52 -9.48 10.65 13.55
N PHE A 53 -8.47 10.15 14.25
CA PHE A 53 -8.30 8.75 14.60
C PHE A 53 -8.08 8.60 16.10
N LYS A 54 -8.66 7.55 16.66
CA LYS A 54 -8.33 7.04 17.99
C LYS A 54 -7.41 5.83 17.80
N VAL A 55 -6.25 5.86 18.45
CA VAL A 55 -5.36 4.69 18.53
C VAL A 55 -5.96 3.69 19.50
N ILE A 56 -6.10 2.43 19.06
CA ILE A 56 -6.48 1.32 19.94
C ILE A 56 -5.25 0.97 20.78
N PRO A 57 -5.33 0.94 22.12
CA PRO A 57 -4.20 0.50 22.95
C PRO A 57 -3.71 -0.90 22.56
N GLN A 58 -2.40 -1.13 22.61
CA GLN A 58 -1.80 -2.41 22.19
C GLN A 58 -2.36 -3.59 22.99
N GLU A 59 -2.68 -3.38 24.26
CA GLU A 59 -3.27 -4.40 25.16
C GLU A 59 -4.73 -4.78 24.80
N GLU A 60 -5.40 -3.96 23.98
CA GLU A 60 -6.75 -4.24 23.48
C GLU A 60 -6.72 -4.90 22.10
N MET A 61 -5.56 -4.97 21.45
CA MET A 61 -5.39 -5.61 20.14
C MET A 61 -5.16 -7.11 20.27
N THR A 62 -5.65 -7.87 19.30
CA THR A 62 -5.44 -9.33 19.21
C THR A 62 -4.23 -9.72 18.35
N HIS A 63 -3.59 -8.76 17.71
CA HIS A 63 -2.44 -8.93 16.82
C HIS A 63 -1.52 -7.70 16.92
N PRO A 64 -0.26 -7.78 16.49
CA PRO A 64 0.59 -6.60 16.33
C PRO A 64 -0.04 -5.60 15.34
N ARG A 65 0.39 -4.34 15.37
CA ARG A 65 0.06 -3.41 14.28
C ARG A 65 0.75 -3.89 13.01
N ILE A 66 -0.05 -4.35 12.07
CA ILE A 66 0.42 -4.88 10.79
C ILE A 66 0.72 -3.72 9.85
N ASP A 67 1.89 -3.75 9.21
CA ASP A 67 2.24 -2.74 8.21
C ASP A 67 1.43 -2.93 6.92
N VAL A 68 1.27 -1.87 6.17
CA VAL A 68 0.50 -1.87 4.93
C VAL A 68 1.33 -1.30 3.77
N LEU A 69 1.13 -1.82 2.57
CA LEU A 69 1.51 -1.18 1.32
C LEU A 69 0.24 -0.95 0.52
N ILE A 70 -0.01 0.28 0.09
CA ILE A 70 -1.24 0.64 -0.59
C ILE A 70 -0.88 1.11 -2.00
N THR A 71 -1.27 0.36 -3.01
CA THR A 71 -1.18 0.78 -4.41
C THR A 71 -2.56 1.16 -4.91
N THR A 72 -2.67 2.30 -5.55
CA THR A 72 -3.96 2.81 -6.03
C THR A 72 -3.94 2.96 -7.54
N SER A 73 -5.07 2.73 -8.19
CA SER A 73 -5.23 3.15 -9.58
C SER A 73 -5.28 4.68 -9.67
N GLY A 74 -4.89 5.25 -10.81
CA GLY A 74 -4.98 6.68 -11.04
C GLY A 74 -6.40 7.23 -10.85
N LEU A 75 -7.41 6.43 -11.19
CA LEU A 75 -8.80 6.81 -10.97
C LEU A 75 -9.16 6.86 -9.47
N TYR A 76 -8.66 5.92 -8.66
CA TYR A 76 -8.82 6.00 -7.19
C TYR A 76 -8.13 7.25 -6.63
N ARG A 77 -6.87 7.49 -7.01
CA ARG A 77 -6.10 8.66 -6.62
C ARG A 77 -6.86 9.98 -6.87
N ASP A 78 -7.47 10.09 -8.04
CA ASP A 78 -8.15 11.34 -8.45
C ASP A 78 -9.58 11.47 -7.87
N THR A 79 -10.23 10.34 -7.59
CA THR A 79 -11.61 10.32 -7.04
C THR A 79 -11.61 10.45 -5.51
N PHE A 80 -10.63 9.88 -4.83
CA PHE A 80 -10.59 9.75 -3.37
C PHE A 80 -9.35 10.37 -2.70
N PRO A 81 -8.95 11.62 -3.06
CA PRO A 81 -7.76 12.25 -2.46
C PRO A 81 -7.89 12.39 -0.94
N TYR A 82 -9.08 12.64 -0.43
CA TYR A 82 -9.32 12.74 1.01
C TYR A 82 -9.10 11.40 1.74
N GLN A 83 -9.47 10.29 1.14
CA GLN A 83 -9.20 8.95 1.71
C GLN A 83 -7.70 8.64 1.72
N ILE A 84 -6.97 9.07 0.69
CA ILE A 84 -5.50 8.98 0.65
C ILE A 84 -4.88 9.75 1.82
N GLU A 85 -5.30 11.01 2.03
CA GLU A 85 -4.82 11.81 3.16
C GLU A 85 -5.15 11.20 4.52
N LEU A 86 -6.33 10.59 4.67
CA LEU A 86 -6.72 9.89 5.90
C LEU A 86 -5.86 8.65 6.14
N MET A 87 -5.65 7.81 5.14
CA MET A 87 -4.82 6.61 5.27
C MET A 87 -3.36 6.98 5.59
N ASP A 88 -2.78 7.97 4.89
CA ASP A 88 -1.43 8.47 5.18
C ASP A 88 -1.33 9.02 6.61
N THR A 89 -2.35 9.76 7.07
CA THR A 89 -2.39 10.28 8.45
C THR A 89 -2.40 9.13 9.47
N ALA A 90 -3.19 8.08 9.23
CA ALA A 90 -3.25 6.93 10.11
C ALA A 90 -1.91 6.17 10.16
N VAL A 91 -1.28 5.93 9.02
CA VAL A 91 0.04 5.27 8.94
C VAL A 91 1.09 6.06 9.72
N ARG A 92 1.20 7.38 9.47
CA ARG A 92 2.17 8.25 10.15
C ARG A 92 1.95 8.29 11.66
N MET A 93 0.69 8.37 12.09
CA MET A 93 0.36 8.35 13.51
C MET A 93 0.83 7.06 14.18
N VAL A 94 0.60 5.91 13.54
CA VAL A 94 1.00 4.60 14.06
C VAL A 94 2.52 4.38 14.00
N ALA A 95 3.18 4.84 12.94
CA ALA A 95 4.64 4.77 12.81
C ALA A 95 5.38 5.54 13.91
N GLN A 96 4.76 6.59 14.45
CA GLN A 96 5.35 7.45 15.49
C GLN A 96 5.04 6.99 16.93
N LEU A 97 4.24 5.94 17.13
CA LEU A 97 3.97 5.41 18.46
C LEU A 97 5.25 4.84 19.10
N ASN A 98 5.44 5.09 20.38
CA ASN A 98 6.59 4.53 21.13
C ASN A 98 6.32 3.08 21.56
N GLU A 99 6.24 2.19 20.58
CA GLU A 99 6.00 0.75 20.74
C GLU A 99 7.20 -0.06 20.26
N THR A 100 7.27 -1.34 20.65
CA THR A 100 8.37 -2.23 20.27
C THR A 100 8.21 -2.77 18.85
N ASN A 101 9.29 -3.28 18.26
CA ASN A 101 9.27 -3.86 16.91
C ASN A 101 8.36 -5.09 16.81
N GLU A 102 8.15 -5.82 17.90
CA GLU A 102 7.32 -7.01 17.97
C GLU A 102 5.83 -6.67 17.99
N THR A 103 5.48 -5.46 18.39
CA THR A 103 4.10 -5.00 18.55
C THR A 103 3.67 -4.00 17.48
N ASN A 104 4.62 -3.37 16.77
CA ASN A 104 4.34 -2.36 15.76
C ASN A 104 5.25 -2.51 14.53
N TYR A 105 4.79 -3.27 13.55
CA TYR A 105 5.52 -3.48 12.31
C TYR A 105 5.56 -2.23 11.42
N VAL A 106 4.58 -1.33 11.54
CA VAL A 106 4.58 -0.04 10.81
C VAL A 106 5.77 0.82 11.22
N ARG A 107 5.99 0.96 12.54
CA ARG A 107 7.13 1.68 13.10
C ARG A 107 8.44 1.00 12.71
N TRP A 108 8.54 -0.31 12.89
CA TRP A 108 9.75 -1.07 12.59
C TRP A 108 10.18 -0.87 11.13
N ASN A 109 9.27 -1.10 10.19
CA ASN A 109 9.56 -0.94 8.76
C ASN A 109 9.87 0.52 8.40
N SER A 110 9.20 1.50 9.02
CA SER A 110 9.50 2.91 8.76
C SER A 110 10.91 3.28 9.19
N LEU A 111 11.38 2.81 10.35
CA LEU A 111 12.76 3.02 10.80
C LEU A 111 13.78 2.32 9.88
N ALA A 112 13.49 1.10 9.43
CA ALA A 112 14.37 0.39 8.50
C ALA A 112 14.48 1.10 7.14
N ILE A 113 13.38 1.65 6.62
CA ILE A 113 13.37 2.45 5.39
C ILE A 113 14.12 3.77 5.60
N GLU A 114 13.91 4.45 6.73
CA GLU A 114 14.64 5.68 7.09
C GLU A 114 16.16 5.44 7.09
N ASP A 115 16.61 4.38 7.75
CA ASP A 115 18.02 4.00 7.79
C ASP A 115 18.58 3.70 6.40
N ALA A 116 17.83 2.99 5.55
CA ALA A 116 18.24 2.70 4.17
C ALA A 116 18.33 3.99 3.32
N MET A 117 17.37 4.91 3.46
CA MET A 117 17.40 6.20 2.76
C MET A 117 18.59 7.06 3.20
N LEU A 118 18.89 7.11 4.51
CA LEU A 118 20.06 7.83 5.04
C LEU A 118 21.37 7.23 4.51
N ALA A 119 21.47 5.90 4.47
CA ALA A 119 22.61 5.21 3.87
C ALA A 119 22.73 5.50 2.35
N GLY A 120 21.60 5.69 1.66
CA GLY A 120 21.52 6.11 0.26
C GLY A 120 21.83 7.59 0.01
N GLY A 121 22.08 8.38 1.07
CA GLY A 121 22.47 9.78 0.99
C GLY A 121 21.31 10.80 0.98
N TYR A 122 20.11 10.37 1.31
CA TYR A 122 18.98 11.30 1.48
C TYR A 122 19.20 12.23 2.68
N ASN A 123 18.63 13.43 2.59
CA ASN A 123 18.60 14.36 3.71
C ASN A 123 17.73 13.80 4.85
N GLU A 124 18.13 13.99 6.11
CA GLU A 124 17.44 13.47 7.31
C GLU A 124 15.94 13.82 7.33
N SER A 125 15.58 15.05 7.01
CA SER A 125 14.16 15.46 6.99
C SER A 125 13.37 14.75 5.90
N VAL A 126 13.96 14.51 4.72
CA VAL A 126 13.33 13.76 3.63
C VAL A 126 13.22 12.30 4.01
N ALA A 127 14.31 11.68 4.48
CA ALA A 127 14.32 10.28 4.92
C ALA A 127 13.25 10.02 5.99
N HIS A 128 13.21 10.85 7.03
CA HIS A 128 12.21 10.75 8.09
C HIS A 128 10.76 10.84 7.58
N ASN A 129 10.47 11.81 6.70
CA ASN A 129 9.11 12.01 6.22
C ASN A 129 8.68 10.94 5.20
N VAL A 130 9.57 10.57 4.28
CA VAL A 130 9.24 9.66 3.18
C VAL A 130 9.27 8.19 3.62
N SER A 131 10.07 7.82 4.61
CA SER A 131 10.09 6.45 5.18
C SER A 131 8.75 5.97 5.72
N MET A 132 7.87 6.88 6.13
CA MET A 132 6.51 6.58 6.58
C MET A 132 5.49 6.51 5.44
N SER A 133 5.87 6.75 4.19
CA SER A 133 4.96 6.68 3.04
C SER A 133 4.60 5.24 2.74
N ARG A 134 3.31 4.99 2.53
CA ARG A 134 2.76 3.66 2.21
C ARG A 134 1.80 3.66 1.02
N ILE A 135 1.54 4.82 0.41
CA ILE A 135 0.56 4.96 -0.66
C ILE A 135 1.29 5.37 -1.94
N PHE A 136 1.16 4.52 -2.96
CA PHE A 136 1.83 4.66 -4.24
C PHE A 136 0.84 4.52 -5.40
N SER A 137 1.09 5.24 -6.48
CA SER A 137 0.27 5.21 -7.68
C SER A 137 1.09 5.65 -8.90
N GLU A 138 0.46 5.64 -10.06
CA GLU A 138 0.99 6.24 -11.27
C GLU A 138 1.22 7.74 -11.08
N ALA A 139 2.06 8.34 -11.92
CA ALA A 139 2.29 9.79 -11.91
C ALA A 139 0.98 10.56 -12.11
N THR A 140 0.89 11.75 -11.52
CA THR A 140 -0.28 12.62 -11.64
C THR A 140 -0.67 12.84 -13.11
N GLY A 141 -1.94 12.61 -13.43
CA GLY A 141 -2.47 12.75 -14.79
C GLY A 141 -2.19 11.57 -15.71
N THR A 142 -1.60 10.49 -15.20
CA THR A 142 -1.45 9.23 -15.93
C THR A 142 -2.32 8.13 -15.33
N TYR A 143 -2.62 7.12 -16.14
CA TYR A 143 -3.48 6.00 -15.79
C TYR A 143 -2.91 4.71 -16.38
N GLY A 144 -3.05 3.61 -15.63
CA GLY A 144 -2.56 2.30 -16.04
C GLY A 144 -1.09 2.06 -15.73
N THR A 145 -0.80 0.83 -15.38
CA THR A 145 0.54 0.37 -14.98
C THR A 145 1.49 0.19 -16.17
N GLY A 146 0.97 0.19 -17.39
CA GLY A 146 1.71 -0.19 -18.61
C GLY A 146 1.88 -1.70 -18.80
N VAL A 147 1.43 -2.51 -17.83
CA VAL A 147 1.60 -3.97 -17.86
C VAL A 147 0.67 -4.61 -18.89
N SER A 148 -0.54 -4.09 -19.09
CA SER A 148 -1.44 -4.59 -20.14
C SER A 148 -0.81 -4.48 -21.52
N GLU A 149 -0.25 -3.33 -21.83
CA GLU A 149 0.43 -3.07 -23.09
C GLU A 149 1.69 -3.95 -23.25
N ALA A 150 2.44 -4.16 -22.17
CA ALA A 150 3.60 -5.06 -22.19
C ALA A 150 3.20 -6.53 -22.43
N VAL A 151 2.08 -6.98 -21.83
CA VAL A 151 1.56 -8.33 -22.05
C VAL A 151 1.07 -8.53 -23.49
N GLU A 152 0.37 -7.53 -24.07
CA GLU A 152 -0.02 -7.56 -25.48
C GLU A 152 1.20 -7.59 -26.43
N ALA A 153 2.26 -6.88 -26.09
CA ALA A 153 3.52 -6.84 -26.82
C ALA A 153 4.53 -7.86 -26.24
N SER A 154 4.11 -9.09 -25.99
CA SER A 154 4.92 -10.12 -25.31
C SER A 154 6.18 -10.58 -26.08
N ASP A 155 6.36 -10.15 -27.30
CA ASP A 155 7.57 -10.34 -28.10
C ASP A 155 8.65 -9.26 -27.85
N THR A 156 8.38 -8.26 -27.00
CA THR A 156 9.27 -7.14 -26.71
C THR A 156 10.08 -7.29 -25.43
N TRP A 157 9.79 -8.29 -24.60
CA TRP A 157 10.50 -8.59 -23.35
C TRP A 157 10.87 -10.07 -23.26
N GLU A 158 12.00 -10.37 -22.61
CA GLU A 158 12.57 -11.72 -22.55
C GLU A 158 12.22 -12.45 -21.25
N ASN A 159 12.00 -11.72 -20.18
CA ASN A 159 11.72 -12.29 -18.87
C ASN A 159 10.75 -11.44 -18.05
N SER A 160 10.13 -12.05 -17.05
CA SER A 160 9.10 -11.40 -16.21
C SER A 160 9.64 -10.28 -15.31
N SER A 161 10.95 -10.19 -15.09
CA SER A 161 11.51 -9.07 -14.31
C SER A 161 11.38 -7.74 -15.05
N GLU A 162 11.45 -7.73 -16.39
CA GLU A 162 11.24 -6.51 -17.17
C GLU A 162 9.80 -5.96 -17.00
N VAL A 163 8.82 -6.85 -16.84
CA VAL A 163 7.43 -6.46 -16.53
C VAL A 163 7.30 -5.97 -15.09
N ALA A 164 8.03 -6.58 -14.15
CA ALA A 164 8.09 -6.10 -12.77
C ALA A 164 8.72 -4.70 -12.69
N ASP A 165 9.83 -4.48 -13.36
CA ASP A 165 10.54 -3.20 -13.42
C ASP A 165 9.64 -2.10 -14.02
N LEU A 166 8.89 -2.43 -15.08
CA LEU A 166 7.90 -1.53 -15.66
C LEU A 166 6.83 -1.13 -14.64
N TYR A 167 6.27 -2.10 -13.90
CA TYR A 167 5.30 -1.83 -12.85
C TYR A 167 5.89 -0.94 -11.76
N ILE A 168 7.09 -1.27 -11.26
CA ILE A 168 7.78 -0.53 -10.23
C ILE A 168 7.97 0.92 -10.67
N SER A 169 8.55 1.14 -11.85
CA SER A 169 8.82 2.50 -12.34
C SER A 169 7.55 3.33 -12.55
N ARG A 170 6.44 2.70 -12.92
CA ARG A 170 5.15 3.39 -13.12
C ARG A 170 4.46 3.73 -11.82
N MET A 171 4.51 2.83 -10.83
CA MET A 171 3.73 2.92 -9.60
C MET A 171 4.48 3.60 -8.43
N SER A 172 5.71 4.03 -8.61
CA SER A 172 6.60 4.54 -7.54
C SER A 172 6.37 5.99 -7.12
N ASN A 173 5.23 6.60 -7.50
CA ASN A 173 4.95 7.96 -7.08
C ASN A 173 4.16 7.97 -5.76
N VAL A 174 4.70 8.66 -4.76
CA VAL A 174 4.14 8.74 -3.42
C VAL A 174 2.98 9.73 -3.36
N TYR A 175 1.94 9.33 -2.64
CA TYR A 175 0.76 10.15 -2.36
C TYR A 175 0.41 10.14 -0.87
N GLY A 176 0.07 11.30 -0.34
CA GLY A 176 -0.27 11.48 1.05
C GLY A 176 -0.58 12.94 1.37
N LYS A 177 -0.75 13.25 2.64
CA LYS A 177 -1.16 14.58 3.11
C LYS A 177 -0.18 15.68 2.70
N ASP A 178 1.13 15.42 2.83
CA ASP A 178 2.19 16.42 2.63
C ASP A 178 3.04 16.15 1.37
N VAL A 179 2.70 15.11 0.59
CA VAL A 179 3.39 14.72 -0.65
C VAL A 179 2.37 14.24 -1.67
N TRP A 180 2.52 14.71 -2.93
CA TRP A 180 1.57 14.36 -3.99
C TRP A 180 2.28 14.17 -5.32
N GLY A 181 2.42 12.91 -5.75
CA GLY A 181 2.96 12.53 -7.05
C GLY A 181 4.46 12.72 -7.20
N VAL A 182 5.22 12.65 -6.10
CA VAL A 182 6.69 12.67 -6.13
C VAL A 182 7.21 11.25 -6.29
N ASN A 183 8.08 11.03 -7.28
CA ASN A 183 8.66 9.72 -7.53
C ASN A 183 9.73 9.39 -6.49
N TYR A 184 9.61 8.19 -5.89
CA TYR A 184 10.57 7.57 -4.98
C TYR A 184 10.61 6.06 -5.26
N GLU A 185 11.26 5.68 -6.36
CA GLU A 185 11.31 4.29 -6.84
C GLU A 185 11.99 3.37 -5.83
N ASP A 186 13.13 3.79 -5.31
CA ASP A 186 13.87 3.08 -4.26
C ASP A 186 13.05 2.88 -2.97
N VAL A 187 12.25 3.86 -2.58
CA VAL A 187 11.35 3.73 -1.41
C VAL A 187 10.19 2.79 -1.70
N PHE A 188 9.69 2.77 -2.93
CA PHE A 188 8.68 1.79 -3.33
C PHE A 188 9.23 0.37 -3.30
N GLU A 189 10.43 0.13 -3.81
CA GLU A 189 11.13 -1.15 -3.72
C GLU A 189 11.34 -1.60 -2.27
N LEU A 190 11.78 -0.70 -1.38
CA LEU A 190 11.89 -0.98 0.06
C LEU A 190 10.55 -1.34 0.70
N ASN A 191 9.45 -0.75 0.21
CA ASN A 191 8.11 -1.09 0.68
C ASN A 191 7.58 -2.42 0.12
N LEU A 192 7.94 -2.80 -1.10
CA LEU A 192 7.64 -4.12 -1.68
C LEU A 192 8.34 -5.23 -0.90
N GLY A 193 9.56 -4.96 -0.44
CA GLY A 193 10.28 -5.87 0.44
C GLY A 193 9.50 -6.12 1.75
N GLY A 194 9.33 -7.39 2.11
CA GLY A 194 8.60 -7.81 3.32
C GLY A 194 7.08 -7.81 3.18
N VAL A 195 6.52 -7.70 2.00
CA VAL A 195 5.09 -7.97 1.74
C VAL A 195 4.85 -9.48 1.81
N ASP A 196 4.07 -9.91 2.80
CA ASP A 196 3.74 -11.32 3.03
C ASP A 196 2.40 -11.74 2.42
N SER A 197 1.51 -10.79 2.19
CA SER A 197 0.18 -11.03 1.65
C SER A 197 -0.31 -9.82 0.87
N ALA A 198 -1.17 -10.06 -0.12
CA ALA A 198 -1.79 -8.99 -0.89
C ALA A 198 -3.31 -9.19 -0.96
N ILE A 199 -4.04 -8.08 -0.96
CA ILE A 199 -5.49 -8.03 -0.99
C ILE A 199 -5.94 -7.18 -2.18
N HIS A 200 -6.86 -7.71 -2.94
CA HIS A 200 -7.60 -7.02 -3.98
C HIS A 200 -9.09 -7.31 -3.82
N SER A 201 -9.94 -6.31 -4.00
CA SER A 201 -11.39 -6.49 -3.98
C SER A 201 -11.92 -6.51 -5.41
N ASP A 202 -12.69 -7.54 -5.71
CA ASP A 202 -13.49 -7.63 -6.93
C ASP A 202 -14.89 -8.13 -6.55
N THR A 203 -15.88 -7.27 -6.71
CA THR A 203 -17.30 -7.55 -6.43
C THR A 203 -18.12 -7.77 -7.70
N SER A 204 -17.48 -7.69 -8.89
CA SER A 204 -18.15 -7.92 -10.16
C SER A 204 -18.36 -9.42 -10.39
N ASN A 205 -19.56 -9.75 -10.89
CA ASN A 205 -19.89 -11.10 -11.36
C ASN A 205 -20.09 -11.14 -12.89
N LEU A 206 -19.67 -10.09 -13.59
CA LEU A 206 -19.85 -9.96 -15.05
C LEU A 206 -18.76 -10.69 -15.83
N TYR A 207 -17.61 -10.95 -15.20
CA TYR A 207 -16.44 -11.62 -15.80
C TYR A 207 -15.70 -12.42 -14.72
N GLY A 208 -14.88 -13.40 -15.15
CA GLY A 208 -13.99 -14.13 -14.26
C GLY A 208 -12.75 -13.30 -13.90
N LEU A 209 -12.07 -13.67 -12.82
CA LEU A 209 -10.87 -12.96 -12.37
C LEU A 209 -9.77 -12.87 -13.44
N ILE A 210 -9.59 -13.96 -14.20
CA ILE A 210 -8.57 -14.02 -15.27
C ILE A 210 -8.98 -13.32 -16.56
N ASP A 211 -10.24 -12.93 -16.70
CA ASP A 211 -10.76 -12.21 -17.86
C ASP A 211 -10.71 -10.68 -17.66
N ASN A 212 -10.20 -10.26 -16.49
CA ASN A 212 -10.08 -8.86 -16.12
C ASN A 212 -8.61 -8.43 -16.25
N ASP A 213 -8.29 -7.63 -17.27
CA ASP A 213 -6.96 -7.11 -17.52
C ASP A 213 -6.47 -6.20 -16.38
N GLU A 214 -7.35 -5.47 -15.75
CA GLU A 214 -7.04 -4.65 -14.59
C GLU A 214 -6.58 -5.52 -13.39
N TYR A 215 -7.12 -6.73 -13.24
CA TYR A 215 -6.71 -7.66 -12.18
C TYR A 215 -5.24 -8.08 -12.35
N TYR A 216 -4.84 -8.53 -13.53
CA TYR A 216 -3.45 -8.96 -13.72
C TYR A 216 -2.46 -7.78 -13.82
N SER A 217 -2.90 -6.63 -14.37
CA SER A 217 -2.02 -5.46 -14.56
C SER A 217 -1.72 -4.70 -13.26
N TYR A 218 -2.60 -4.78 -12.26
CA TYR A 218 -2.37 -4.18 -10.94
C TYR A 218 -2.03 -5.23 -9.88
N PHE A 219 -2.92 -6.17 -9.62
CA PHE A 219 -2.73 -7.15 -8.55
C PHE A 219 -1.70 -8.22 -8.92
N GLY A 220 -1.79 -8.76 -10.13
CA GLY A 220 -0.79 -9.70 -10.63
C GLY A 220 0.60 -9.09 -10.76
N ALA A 221 0.68 -7.86 -11.27
CA ALA A 221 1.95 -7.14 -11.41
C ALA A 221 2.56 -6.74 -10.06
N LEU A 222 1.74 -6.36 -9.06
CA LEU A 222 2.21 -6.18 -7.69
C LEU A 222 2.84 -7.47 -7.14
N GLY A 223 2.17 -8.62 -7.32
CA GLY A 223 2.71 -9.91 -6.90
C GLY A 223 4.01 -10.28 -7.62
N LEU A 224 4.14 -9.91 -8.90
CA LEU A 224 5.37 -10.08 -9.67
C LEU A 224 6.49 -9.17 -9.14
N ALA A 225 6.19 -7.90 -8.88
CA ALA A 225 7.14 -6.94 -8.31
C ALA A 225 7.64 -7.38 -6.92
N VAL A 226 6.74 -7.81 -6.02
CA VAL A 226 7.13 -8.38 -4.71
C VAL A 226 8.06 -9.59 -4.85
N LYS A 227 7.83 -10.42 -5.87
CA LYS A 227 8.68 -11.60 -6.11
C LYS A 227 10.04 -11.27 -6.71
N SER A 228 10.18 -10.12 -7.37
CA SER A 228 11.44 -9.70 -8.02
C SER A 228 12.41 -9.01 -7.06
N ILE A 229 11.94 -8.50 -5.93
CA ILE A 229 12.74 -7.92 -4.85
C ILE A 229 13.22 -9.03 -3.92
#